data_2b64f52370af6b6b7c166b206903ed1c
#
_entry.id   2b64f52370af6b6b7c166b206903ed1c
#
_cell.length_a   1.000
_cell.length_b   1.000
_cell.length_c   1.000
_cell.angle_alpha   90.00
_cell.angle_beta   90.00
_cell.angle_gamma   90.00
#
_symmetry.space_group_name_H-M   'P 1'
#
loop_
_entity.id
_entity.type
_entity.pdbx_description
1 polymer ?
#
loop_
_entity_poly.entity_id
_entity_poly.type
_entity_poly.pdbx_seq_one_letter_code
_entity_poly.pdbx_strand_id
1 'polypeptide(L)'
;MRGFAKPQIFKEKQMAIERTLSIIKPDAVAKNVIGQIYSRFEGAGLKIIAAKMAHLSRGEAEAFYAVHKARPFFNDLVTFMISGPVVISVLEGENAILKHRDLMGATDPKKAEKGTIRADFADSIDANAVHGSDAPETAANEVAFFFPGMNVYSR
;
A
#
# COMPACT_ATOMS: atom_id res chain seq x y z
N MET A 1 -17.41 -31.68 21.96
CA MET A 1 -16.13 -31.10 22.31
C MET A 1 -15.22 -30.97 21.13
N ARG A 2 -14.95 -32.05 20.48
CA ARG A 2 -14.04 -32.01 19.34
C ARG A 2 -14.52 -31.09 18.24
N GLY A 3 -15.80 -30.93 18.09
CA GLY A 3 -16.35 -30.07 17.07
C GLY A 3 -15.94 -28.60 17.19
N PHE A 4 -15.44 -28.22 18.34
CA PHE A 4 -15.05 -26.83 18.57
C PHE A 4 -13.70 -26.49 18.02
N ALA A 5 -12.80 -27.46 17.89
CA ALA A 5 -11.45 -27.20 17.45
C ALA A 5 -11.39 -26.57 16.05
N LYS A 6 -12.17 -27.13 15.12
CA LYS A 6 -12.17 -26.62 13.74
C LYS A 6 -12.65 -25.19 13.62
N PRO A 7 -13.82 -24.84 14.17
CA PRO A 7 -14.28 -23.45 14.07
C PRO A 7 -13.31 -22.46 14.68
N GLN A 8 -12.67 -22.86 15.78
CA GLN A 8 -11.71 -22.00 16.44
C GLN A 8 -10.48 -21.75 15.60
N ILE A 9 -9.90 -22.81 15.05
CA ILE A 9 -8.72 -22.68 14.20
C ILE A 9 -9.01 -21.82 12.98
N PHE A 10 -10.16 -22.05 12.37
CA PHE A 10 -10.59 -21.29 11.21
C PHE A 10 -10.75 -19.81 11.56
N LYS A 11 -11.34 -19.54 12.71
CA LYS A 11 -11.54 -18.20 13.20
C LYS A 11 -10.21 -17.47 13.41
N GLU A 12 -9.24 -18.16 14.00
CA GLU A 12 -7.91 -17.59 14.21
C GLU A 12 -7.25 -17.19 12.91
N LYS A 13 -7.35 -18.03 11.88
CA LYS A 13 -6.82 -17.70 10.57
C LYS A 13 -7.48 -16.49 9.95
N GLN A 14 -8.80 -16.38 10.11
CA GLN A 14 -9.55 -15.26 9.57
C GLN A 14 -9.26 -13.96 10.29
N MET A 15 -8.82 -14.06 11.56
CA MET A 15 -8.53 -12.90 12.37
C MET A 15 -7.03 -12.59 12.43
N ALA A 16 -6.25 -13.22 11.56
CA ALA A 16 -4.81 -12.97 11.52
C ALA A 16 -4.54 -11.52 11.16
N ILE A 17 -3.71 -10.88 11.98
CA ILE A 17 -3.32 -9.49 11.77
C ILE A 17 -2.12 -9.45 10.83
N GLU A 18 -2.22 -8.61 9.81
CA GLU A 18 -1.18 -8.40 8.82
C GLU A 18 -0.79 -6.95 8.75
N ARG A 19 0.41 -6.71 8.21
CA ARG A 19 0.87 -5.37 7.84
C ARG A 19 1.07 -5.29 6.34
N THR A 20 0.83 -4.11 5.78
CA THR A 20 1.12 -3.84 4.38
C THR A 20 1.72 -2.45 4.25
N LEU A 21 2.56 -2.26 3.24
CA LEU A 21 3.09 -0.95 2.94
C LEU A 21 2.19 -0.27 1.92
N SER A 22 1.85 0.98 2.19
CA SER A 22 1.08 1.83 1.29
C SER A 22 1.92 3.03 0.90
N ILE A 23 1.92 3.38 -0.38
CA ILE A 23 2.49 4.65 -0.83
C ILE A 23 1.42 5.40 -1.58
N ILE A 24 1.14 6.63 -1.14
CA ILE A 24 0.35 7.57 -1.94
C ILE A 24 1.32 8.25 -2.87
N LYS A 25 1.16 8.03 -4.17
CA LYS A 25 2.12 8.43 -5.20
C LYS A 25 2.06 9.93 -5.49
N PRO A 26 3.05 10.48 -6.19
CA PRO A 26 3.14 11.93 -6.40
C PRO A 26 1.90 12.53 -7.07
N ASP A 27 1.25 11.80 -7.97
CA ASP A 27 0.04 12.29 -8.65
C ASP A 27 -1.10 12.53 -7.67
N ALA A 28 -1.33 11.60 -6.74
CA ALA A 28 -2.40 11.75 -5.76
C ALA A 28 -2.05 12.78 -4.69
N VAL A 29 -0.78 12.85 -4.29
CA VAL A 29 -0.33 13.89 -3.35
C VAL A 29 -0.58 15.27 -3.97
N ALA A 30 -0.24 15.44 -5.24
CA ALA A 30 -0.45 16.71 -5.94
C ALA A 30 -1.93 17.08 -6.05
N LYS A 31 -2.84 16.11 -6.08
CA LYS A 31 -4.28 16.34 -6.11
C LYS A 31 -4.86 16.72 -4.75
N ASN A 32 -4.03 16.67 -3.70
CA ASN A 32 -4.43 17.02 -2.34
C ASN A 32 -5.54 16.12 -1.80
N VAL A 33 -5.43 14.82 -2.03
CA VAL A 33 -6.42 13.82 -1.61
C VAL A 33 -5.89 12.84 -0.57
N ILE A 34 -4.78 13.16 0.11
CA ILE A 34 -4.20 12.30 1.15
C ILE A 34 -5.25 11.93 2.20
N GLY A 35 -5.97 12.92 2.71
CA GLY A 35 -6.98 12.69 3.75
C GLY A 35 -8.12 11.80 3.27
N GLN A 36 -8.55 11.95 2.03
CA GLN A 36 -9.61 11.12 1.48
C GLN A 36 -9.16 9.67 1.34
N ILE A 37 -7.91 9.45 0.93
CA ILE A 37 -7.35 8.10 0.81
C ILE A 37 -7.20 7.48 2.21
N TYR A 38 -6.65 8.22 3.17
CA TYR A 38 -6.50 7.74 4.55
C TYR A 38 -7.86 7.40 5.17
N SER A 39 -8.88 8.19 4.89
CA SER A 39 -10.23 7.94 5.36
C SER A 39 -10.74 6.57 4.90
N ARG A 40 -10.42 6.17 3.68
CA ARG A 40 -10.81 4.85 3.17
C ARG A 40 -10.09 3.73 3.88
N PHE A 41 -8.81 3.92 4.22
CA PHE A 41 -8.08 2.92 4.99
C PHE A 41 -8.70 2.73 6.37
N GLU A 42 -8.90 3.82 7.08
CA GLU A 42 -9.45 3.78 8.44
C GLU A 42 -10.90 3.30 8.44
N GLY A 43 -11.69 3.74 7.46
CA GLY A 43 -13.07 3.29 7.31
C GLY A 43 -13.22 1.80 7.07
N ALA A 44 -12.20 1.16 6.52
CA ALA A 44 -12.16 -0.29 6.30
C ALA A 44 -11.56 -1.06 7.49
N GLY A 45 -11.19 -0.38 8.56
CA GLY A 45 -10.63 -1.01 9.75
C GLY A 45 -9.13 -1.20 9.72
N LEU A 46 -8.43 -0.58 8.77
CA LEU A 46 -6.97 -0.60 8.74
C LEU A 46 -6.44 0.52 9.61
N LYS A 47 -5.48 0.20 10.47
CA LYS A 47 -4.86 1.21 11.34
C LYS A 47 -3.55 1.68 10.72
N ILE A 48 -3.36 2.99 10.69
CA ILE A 48 -2.09 3.58 10.26
C ILE A 48 -1.16 3.51 11.46
N ILE A 49 -0.10 2.71 11.36
CA ILE A 49 0.83 2.49 12.48
C ILE A 49 2.21 3.08 12.24
N ALA A 50 2.45 3.62 11.06
CA ALA A 50 3.61 4.44 10.73
C ALA A 50 3.25 5.26 9.50
N ALA A 51 3.77 6.49 9.42
CA ALA A 51 3.48 7.37 8.31
C ALA A 51 4.57 8.43 8.19
N LYS A 52 4.96 8.74 6.94
CA LYS A 52 5.86 9.85 6.68
C LYS A 52 5.66 10.36 5.26
N MET A 53 5.93 11.64 5.06
CA MET A 53 6.04 12.21 3.73
C MET A 53 7.52 12.25 3.35
N ALA A 54 7.83 11.90 2.12
CA ALA A 54 9.20 11.90 1.64
C ALA A 54 9.24 12.27 0.17
N HIS A 55 10.32 12.93 -0.25
CA HIS A 55 10.61 13.09 -1.66
C HIS A 55 11.76 12.14 -1.95
N LEU A 56 11.47 11.03 -2.62
CA LEU A 56 12.45 9.99 -2.86
C LEU A 56 13.56 10.48 -3.76
N SER A 57 14.80 10.07 -3.47
CA SER A 57 15.90 10.23 -4.40
C SER A 57 15.80 9.16 -5.48
N ARG A 58 16.51 9.38 -6.61
CA ARG A 58 16.55 8.36 -7.66
C ARG A 58 17.11 7.05 -7.12
N GLY A 59 18.17 7.12 -6.32
CA GLY A 59 18.76 5.91 -5.74
C GLY A 59 17.78 5.15 -4.83
N GLU A 60 17.02 5.87 -4.03
CA GLU A 60 16.00 5.25 -3.17
C GLU A 60 14.91 4.57 -3.99
N ALA A 61 14.40 5.25 -5.00
CA ALA A 61 13.36 4.68 -5.86
C ALA A 61 13.87 3.48 -6.65
N GLU A 62 15.09 3.55 -7.17
CA GLU A 62 15.69 2.42 -7.88
C GLU A 62 15.87 1.21 -6.96
N ALA A 63 16.29 1.44 -5.73
CA ALA A 63 16.46 0.36 -4.76
C ALA A 63 15.12 -0.26 -4.36
N PHE A 64 14.11 0.57 -4.15
CA PHE A 64 12.79 0.07 -3.78
C PHE A 64 12.18 -0.79 -4.89
N TYR A 65 12.32 -0.36 -6.14
CA TYR A 65 11.77 -1.07 -7.30
C TYR A 65 12.79 -2.00 -7.98
N ALA A 66 13.85 -2.40 -7.27
CA ALA A 66 14.94 -3.18 -7.86
C ALA A 66 14.47 -4.48 -8.52
N VAL A 67 13.38 -5.10 -8.03
CA VAL A 67 12.81 -6.30 -8.63
C VAL A 67 12.34 -6.08 -10.07
N HIS A 68 12.11 -4.83 -10.45
CA HIS A 68 11.67 -4.46 -11.80
C HIS A 68 12.80 -3.91 -12.67
N LYS A 69 14.05 -3.97 -12.20
CA LYS A 69 15.19 -3.32 -12.86
C LYS A 69 15.34 -3.71 -14.33
N ALA A 70 15.04 -4.96 -14.68
CA ALA A 70 15.15 -5.45 -16.04
C ALA A 70 13.93 -5.15 -16.91
N ARG A 71 12.88 -4.57 -16.33
CA ARG A 71 11.64 -4.30 -17.07
C ARG A 71 11.76 -3.00 -17.89
N PRO A 72 11.13 -2.95 -19.08
CA PRO A 72 11.19 -1.75 -19.93
C PRO A 72 10.66 -0.50 -19.24
N PHE A 73 9.68 -0.65 -18.33
CA PHE A 73 9.03 0.48 -17.66
C PHE A 73 9.82 1.01 -16.45
N PHE A 74 10.95 0.38 -16.09
CA PHE A 74 11.65 0.70 -14.85
C PHE A 74 12.04 2.17 -14.73
N ASN A 75 12.68 2.71 -15.76
CA ASN A 75 13.15 4.11 -15.72
C ASN A 75 11.98 5.09 -15.64
N ASP A 76 10.89 4.82 -16.35
CA ASP A 76 9.71 5.67 -16.31
C ASP A 76 9.05 5.62 -14.93
N LEU A 77 8.98 4.44 -14.33
CA LEU A 77 8.45 4.27 -12.98
C LEU A 77 9.27 5.06 -11.96
N VAL A 78 10.59 4.93 -12.01
CA VAL A 78 11.48 5.66 -11.10
C VAL A 78 11.33 7.16 -11.30
N THR A 79 11.35 7.63 -12.54
CA THR A 79 11.20 9.05 -12.85
C THR A 79 9.87 9.59 -12.31
N PHE A 80 8.79 8.83 -12.47
CA PHE A 80 7.49 9.21 -11.94
C PHE A 80 7.51 9.29 -10.41
N MET A 81 8.07 8.29 -9.74
CA MET A 81 8.07 8.22 -8.27
C MET A 81 8.91 9.30 -7.60
N ILE A 82 9.87 9.89 -8.32
CA ILE A 82 10.69 10.98 -7.78
C ILE A 82 10.22 12.36 -8.25
N SER A 83 9.11 12.42 -8.98
CA SER A 83 8.62 13.69 -9.55
C SER A 83 8.01 14.62 -8.51
N GLY A 84 7.73 14.14 -7.31
CA GLY A 84 7.16 14.93 -6.22
C GLY A 84 7.13 14.11 -4.94
N PRO A 85 6.67 14.72 -3.84
CA PRO A 85 6.54 14.02 -2.56
C PRO A 85 5.55 12.87 -2.62
N VAL A 86 5.82 11.85 -1.81
CA VAL A 86 4.94 10.69 -1.60
C VAL A 86 4.61 10.58 -0.12
N VAL A 87 3.52 9.89 0.21
CA VAL A 87 3.18 9.59 1.60
C VAL A 87 3.28 8.08 1.78
N ILE A 88 4.18 7.66 2.67
CA ILE A 88 4.50 6.27 2.90
C ILE A 88 3.92 5.88 4.25
N SER A 89 3.17 4.79 4.30
CA SER A 89 2.50 4.36 5.52
C SER A 89 2.55 2.85 5.69
N VAL A 90 2.55 2.41 6.95
CA VAL A 90 2.32 1.02 7.28
C VAL A 90 0.89 0.91 7.81
N LEU A 91 0.13 0.02 7.22
CA LEU A 91 -1.25 -0.26 7.60
C LEU A 91 -1.29 -1.62 8.26
N GLU A 92 -2.06 -1.73 9.35
CA GLU A 92 -2.20 -2.99 10.09
C GLU A 92 -3.67 -3.30 10.30
N GLY A 93 -4.02 -4.57 10.13
CA GLY A 93 -5.39 -5.04 10.35
C GLY A 93 -5.56 -6.47 9.88
N GLU A 94 -6.77 -6.98 10.00
CA GLU A 94 -7.10 -8.30 9.48
C GLU A 94 -6.99 -8.30 7.97
N ASN A 95 -6.26 -9.27 7.40
CA ASN A 95 -6.10 -9.40 5.95
C ASN A 95 -5.71 -8.08 5.29
N ALA A 96 -4.79 -7.35 5.91
CA ALA A 96 -4.47 -5.98 5.49
C ALA A 96 -4.02 -5.89 4.04
N ILE A 97 -3.27 -6.88 3.56
CA ILE A 97 -2.76 -6.87 2.18
C ILE A 97 -3.92 -6.91 1.19
N LEU A 98 -4.80 -7.91 1.33
CA LEU A 98 -5.94 -8.04 0.43
C LEU A 98 -6.91 -6.87 0.56
N LYS A 99 -7.20 -6.48 1.80
CA LYS A 99 -8.11 -5.37 2.06
C LYS A 99 -7.61 -4.07 1.43
N HIS A 100 -6.32 -3.80 1.55
CA HIS A 100 -5.72 -2.63 0.94
C HIS A 100 -5.80 -2.71 -0.59
N ARG A 101 -5.52 -3.87 -1.18
CA ARG A 101 -5.60 -4.04 -2.62
C ARG A 101 -7.04 -3.86 -3.12
N ASP A 102 -8.02 -4.36 -2.39
CA ASP A 102 -9.42 -4.15 -2.75
C ASP A 102 -9.80 -2.67 -2.71
N LEU A 103 -9.30 -1.94 -1.73
CA LEU A 103 -9.53 -0.49 -1.64
C LEU A 103 -8.85 0.27 -2.77
N MET A 104 -7.66 -0.19 -3.19
CA MET A 104 -6.95 0.46 -4.29
C MET A 104 -7.65 0.27 -5.63
N GLY A 105 -8.19 -0.91 -5.88
CA GLY A 105 -8.79 -1.25 -7.15
C GLY A 105 -7.78 -1.73 -8.19
N ALA A 106 -8.27 -2.02 -9.39
CA ALA A 106 -7.44 -2.51 -10.49
C ALA A 106 -6.35 -1.52 -10.87
N THR A 107 -5.20 -2.04 -11.30
CA THR A 107 -4.04 -1.22 -11.69
C THR A 107 -4.42 -0.18 -12.75
N ASP A 108 -5.23 -0.58 -13.72
CA ASP A 108 -5.77 0.34 -14.73
C ASP A 108 -7.02 1.02 -14.17
N PRO A 109 -7.02 2.33 -13.95
CA PRO A 109 -8.18 3.02 -13.38
C PRO A 109 -9.44 2.89 -14.24
N LYS A 110 -9.31 2.66 -15.53
CA LYS A 110 -10.47 2.45 -16.40
C LYS A 110 -11.16 1.12 -16.12
N LYS A 111 -10.45 0.17 -15.54
CA LYS A 111 -10.98 -1.16 -15.18
C LYS A 111 -11.27 -1.26 -13.69
N ALA A 112 -10.92 -0.25 -12.90
CA ALA A 112 -11.15 -0.24 -11.46
C ALA A 112 -12.63 -0.02 -11.17
N GLU A 113 -13.14 -0.78 -10.19
CA GLU A 113 -14.53 -0.64 -9.81
C GLU A 113 -14.78 0.71 -9.17
N LYS A 114 -15.98 1.24 -9.41
CA LYS A 114 -16.42 2.50 -8.82
C LYS A 114 -16.26 2.46 -7.29
N GLY A 115 -15.75 3.54 -6.73
CA GLY A 115 -15.53 3.65 -5.30
C GLY A 115 -14.15 3.22 -4.86
N THR A 116 -13.35 2.62 -5.73
CA THR A 116 -11.95 2.33 -5.41
C THR A 116 -11.10 3.58 -5.55
N ILE A 117 -9.94 3.56 -4.90
CA ILE A 117 -9.03 4.71 -4.91
C ILE A 117 -8.59 5.03 -6.34
N ARG A 118 -8.24 4.02 -7.11
CA ARG A 118 -7.77 4.24 -8.49
C ARG A 118 -8.89 4.70 -9.41
N ALA A 119 -10.11 4.19 -9.24
CA ALA A 119 -11.24 4.68 -10.02
C ALA A 119 -11.49 6.16 -9.78
N ASP A 120 -11.34 6.60 -8.53
CA ASP A 120 -11.69 7.98 -8.16
C ASP A 120 -10.54 8.96 -8.36
N PHE A 121 -9.29 8.54 -8.20
CA PHE A 121 -8.16 9.47 -8.11
C PHE A 121 -7.03 9.22 -9.09
N ALA A 122 -6.99 8.08 -9.78
CA ALA A 122 -5.91 7.79 -10.71
C ALA A 122 -6.22 8.31 -12.10
N ASP A 123 -5.18 8.69 -12.84
CA ASP A 123 -5.33 9.22 -14.20
C ASP A 123 -5.06 8.15 -15.25
N SER A 124 -4.13 7.24 -14.97
CA SER A 124 -3.68 6.24 -15.94
C SER A 124 -3.02 5.06 -15.21
N ILE A 125 -2.60 4.06 -15.95
CA ILE A 125 -1.83 2.94 -15.38
C ILE A 125 -0.53 3.44 -14.75
N ASP A 126 0.12 4.41 -15.39
CA ASP A 126 1.39 4.94 -14.90
C ASP A 126 1.20 5.90 -13.72
N ALA A 127 0.17 6.72 -13.76
CA ALA A 127 -0.19 7.66 -12.70
C ALA A 127 -1.41 7.12 -11.96
N ASN A 128 -1.22 6.04 -11.20
CA ASN A 128 -2.33 5.28 -10.62
C ASN A 128 -2.52 5.46 -9.12
N ALA A 129 -2.08 6.57 -8.59
CA ALA A 129 -2.39 7.10 -7.26
C ALA A 129 -1.74 6.39 -6.07
N VAL A 130 -1.70 5.07 -6.04
CA VAL A 130 -1.29 4.33 -4.83
C VAL A 130 -0.50 3.07 -5.17
N HIS A 131 0.33 2.68 -4.22
CA HIS A 131 1.05 1.40 -4.22
C HIS A 131 0.68 0.63 -2.96
N GLY A 132 0.59 -0.69 -3.07
CA GLY A 132 0.41 -1.58 -1.93
C GLY A 132 1.23 -2.85 -2.12
N SER A 133 1.68 -3.41 -1.01
CA SER A 133 2.37 -4.70 -1.04
C SER A 133 1.43 -5.78 -1.57
N ASP A 134 1.98 -6.79 -2.23
CA ASP A 134 1.16 -7.83 -2.87
C ASP A 134 1.19 -9.17 -2.15
N ALA A 135 2.07 -9.34 -1.17
CA ALA A 135 2.18 -10.58 -0.41
C ALA A 135 2.83 -10.31 0.95
N PRO A 136 2.66 -11.22 1.94
CA PRO A 136 3.27 -11.00 3.26
C PRO A 136 4.78 -10.81 3.23
N GLU A 137 5.48 -11.58 2.39
CA GLU A 137 6.93 -11.46 2.26
C GLU A 137 7.33 -10.11 1.67
N THR A 138 6.67 -9.70 0.62
CA THR A 138 6.90 -8.40 0.00
C THR A 138 6.61 -7.28 0.98
N ALA A 139 5.51 -7.40 1.73
CA ALA A 139 5.15 -6.41 2.74
C ALA A 139 6.23 -6.26 3.80
N ALA A 140 6.77 -7.37 4.32
CA ALA A 140 7.81 -7.32 5.33
C ALA A 140 9.04 -6.59 4.82
N ASN A 141 9.46 -6.88 3.60
CA ASN A 141 10.63 -6.26 2.98
C ASN A 141 10.39 -4.77 2.70
N GLU A 142 9.22 -4.42 2.21
CA GLU A 142 8.89 -3.03 1.87
C GLU A 142 8.76 -2.17 3.13
N VAL A 143 8.14 -2.69 4.18
CA VAL A 143 8.04 -1.98 5.46
C VAL A 143 9.44 -1.73 6.02
N ALA A 144 10.29 -2.75 6.05
CA ALA A 144 11.64 -2.62 6.57
C ALA A 144 12.48 -1.62 5.76
N PHE A 145 12.19 -1.48 4.46
CA PHE A 145 12.92 -0.56 3.61
C PHE A 145 12.73 0.89 4.06
N PHE A 146 11.52 1.26 4.46
CA PHE A 146 11.21 2.66 4.79
C PHE A 146 11.16 2.95 6.29
N PHE A 147 10.89 1.96 7.13
CA PHE A 147 10.65 2.22 8.56
C PHE A 147 11.51 1.32 9.45
N PRO A 148 12.41 1.90 10.27
CA PRO A 148 12.99 1.14 11.38
C PRO A 148 11.86 0.65 12.29
N GLY A 149 12.03 -0.53 12.90
CA GLY A 149 11.00 -1.11 13.75
C GLY A 149 10.57 -0.20 14.89
N MET A 150 11.50 0.65 15.38
CA MET A 150 11.19 1.59 16.45
C MET A 150 10.21 2.69 16.04
N ASN A 151 9.96 2.86 14.73
CA ASN A 151 9.06 3.89 14.23
C ASN A 151 7.71 3.29 13.79
N VAL A 152 7.42 2.05 14.17
CA VAL A 152 6.16 1.37 13.85
C VAL A 152 5.46 1.06 15.17
N TYR A 153 4.21 1.52 15.30
CA TYR A 153 3.49 1.51 16.56
C TYR A 153 2.15 0.79 16.43
N SER A 154 2.15 -0.52 16.69
CA SER A 154 0.90 -1.29 16.73
C SER A 154 -0.02 -0.73 17.82
N ARG A 155 -1.31 -0.62 17.54
CA ARG A 155 -2.27 -0.02 18.47
C ARG A 155 -3.69 -0.54 18.27
#